data_a338a9caa3b4da94f536f9adc23e83e6
#
_entry.id   a338a9caa3b4da94f536f9adc23e83e6
#
_cell.length_a   1.000
_cell.length_b   1.000
_cell.length_c   1.000
_cell.angle_alpha   90.00
_cell.angle_beta   90.00
_cell.angle_gamma   90.00
#
_symmetry.space_group_name_H-M   'P 1'
#
loop_
_entity.id
_entity.type
_entity.pdbx_description
1 polymer ?
#
loop_
_entity_poly.entity_id
_entity_poly.type
_entity_poly.pdbx_seq_one_letter_code
_entity_poly.pdbx_strand_id
1 'polypeptide(L)'
;AHFNTRFQKLEEQVQALKGLWTQEVFEYQGAHIQFEAAYSSPKPAQPLGPPILIGGETDHTLRRIARYADGWLPRARHGFNPKDNLARLEQMCAAVGRPTDEISTSVFGAPADLEALKGYQAAGIDRVLLPLPSSEPSEVLRILDQYAEDILKGLT
;
A
#
# COMPACT_ATOMS: atom_id res chain seq x y z
N ALA A 1 5.38 -0.77 24.13
CA ALA A 1 5.68 -1.50 22.88
C ALA A 1 7.19 -1.43 22.66
N HIS A 2 7.84 -2.58 22.53
CA HIS A 2 9.27 -2.63 22.26
C HIS A 2 9.53 -2.21 20.82
N PHE A 3 10.17 -1.07 20.63
CA PHE A 3 10.44 -0.49 19.30
C PHE A 3 11.21 -1.46 18.39
N ASN A 4 12.12 -2.25 18.93
CA ASN A 4 12.98 -3.17 18.18
C ASN A 4 12.22 -4.36 17.55
N THR A 5 11.10 -4.77 18.13
CA THR A 5 10.31 -5.92 17.67
C THR A 5 9.06 -5.51 16.88
N ARG A 6 8.83 -4.20 16.66
CA ARG A 6 7.60 -3.69 16.02
C ARG A 6 7.30 -4.29 14.64
N PHE A 7 8.34 -4.55 13.86
CA PHE A 7 8.17 -5.09 12.50
C PHE A 7 7.93 -6.60 12.48
N GLN A 8 8.48 -7.35 13.44
CA GLN A 8 8.14 -8.76 13.63
C GLN A 8 6.68 -8.88 14.06
N LYS A 9 6.28 -8.06 15.04
CA LYS A 9 4.89 -8.00 15.48
C LYS A 9 3.94 -7.61 14.34
N LEU A 10 4.31 -6.63 13.50
CA LEU A 10 3.52 -6.24 12.33
C LEU A 10 3.32 -7.41 11.35
N GLU A 11 4.39 -8.17 11.06
CA GLU A 11 4.30 -9.33 10.18
C GLU A 11 3.35 -10.40 10.72
N GLU A 12 3.47 -10.74 12.01
CA GLU A 12 2.55 -11.68 12.67
C GLU A 12 1.09 -11.16 12.68
N GLN A 13 0.89 -9.84 12.88
CA GLN A 13 -0.44 -9.23 12.81
C GLN A 13 -1.05 -9.36 11.40
N VAL A 14 -0.25 -9.14 10.35
CA VAL A 14 -0.71 -9.29 8.96
C VAL A 14 -1.10 -10.74 8.68
N GLN A 15 -0.28 -11.69 9.10
CA GLN A 15 -0.58 -13.13 8.93
C GLN A 15 -1.84 -13.53 9.70
N ALA A 16 -1.98 -13.07 10.94
CA ALA A 16 -3.15 -13.31 11.76
C ALA A 16 -4.43 -12.73 11.15
N LEU A 17 -4.39 -11.50 10.63
CA LEU A 17 -5.51 -10.87 9.94
C LEU A 17 -5.91 -11.65 8.68
N LYS A 18 -4.94 -12.01 7.83
CA LYS A 18 -5.22 -12.80 6.62
C LYS A 18 -5.84 -14.15 6.94
N GLY A 19 -5.37 -14.84 7.98
CA GLY A 19 -5.96 -16.08 8.45
C GLY A 19 -7.41 -15.91 8.94
N LEU A 20 -7.66 -14.92 9.79
CA LEU A 20 -8.99 -14.61 10.29
C LEU A 20 -9.98 -14.20 9.17
N TRP A 21 -9.52 -13.56 8.12
CA TRP A 21 -10.38 -13.15 6.99
C TRP A 21 -10.73 -14.30 6.05
N THR A 22 -9.84 -15.28 5.89
CA THR A 22 -9.97 -16.32 4.85
C THR A 22 -10.43 -17.68 5.39
N GLN A 23 -10.16 -17.98 6.66
CA GLN A 23 -10.51 -19.27 7.25
C GLN A 23 -11.78 -19.15 8.14
N GLU A 24 -12.60 -20.18 8.17
CA GLU A 24 -13.80 -20.20 8.98
C GLU A 24 -13.46 -20.12 10.48
N VAL A 25 -12.55 -20.97 10.90
CA VAL A 25 -11.95 -20.98 12.25
C VAL A 25 -10.46 -20.85 12.08
N PHE A 26 -9.82 -19.97 12.82
CA PHE A 26 -8.39 -19.73 12.73
C PHE A 26 -7.75 -19.59 14.10
N GLU A 27 -6.59 -20.19 14.29
CA GLU A 27 -5.71 -20.01 15.45
C GLU A 27 -4.34 -19.50 14.99
N TYR A 28 -3.65 -18.80 15.84
CA TYR A 28 -2.31 -18.30 15.54
C TYR A 28 -1.35 -18.42 16.72
N GLN A 29 -0.15 -18.96 16.48
CA GLN A 29 0.88 -19.18 17.48
C GLN A 29 2.19 -18.54 17.01
N GLY A 30 2.34 -17.22 17.21
CA GLY A 30 3.56 -16.47 16.93
C GLY A 30 4.32 -16.10 18.20
N ALA A 31 5.44 -15.40 18.04
CA ALA A 31 6.23 -14.89 19.15
C ALA A 31 5.59 -13.67 19.85
N HIS A 32 4.78 -12.91 19.12
CA HIS A 32 4.16 -11.65 19.58
C HIS A 32 2.64 -11.67 19.55
N ILE A 33 2.05 -12.51 18.71
CA ILE A 33 0.60 -12.66 18.56
C ILE A 33 0.27 -14.13 18.79
N GLN A 34 -0.64 -14.38 19.73
CA GLN A 34 -1.13 -15.73 20.04
C GLN A 34 -2.61 -15.66 20.39
N PHE A 35 -3.40 -16.53 19.80
CA PHE A 35 -4.78 -16.75 20.17
C PHE A 35 -5.23 -18.15 19.77
N GLU A 36 -6.15 -18.69 20.55
CA GLU A 36 -6.79 -19.99 20.31
C GLU A 36 -7.80 -19.88 19.16
N ALA A 37 -8.35 -21.02 18.74
CA ALA A 37 -9.33 -21.11 17.66
C ALA A 37 -10.45 -20.08 17.81
N ALA A 38 -10.57 -19.18 16.86
CA ALA A 38 -11.50 -18.06 16.87
C ALA A 38 -12.25 -17.91 15.54
N TYR A 39 -13.46 -17.40 15.62
CA TYR A 39 -14.27 -17.00 14.47
C TYR A 39 -14.11 -15.49 14.23
N SER A 40 -14.08 -15.09 12.96
CA SER A 40 -14.20 -13.70 12.54
C SER A 40 -15.46 -13.56 11.67
N SER A 41 -16.44 -12.82 12.14
CA SER A 41 -17.72 -12.60 11.44
C SER A 41 -18.19 -11.16 11.61
N PRO A 42 -18.69 -10.48 10.55
CA PRO A 42 -18.74 -10.98 9.17
C PRO A 42 -17.37 -11.11 8.52
N LYS A 43 -17.25 -11.98 7.51
CA LYS A 43 -16.07 -12.05 6.66
C LYS A 43 -16.02 -10.84 5.74
N PRO A 44 -14.82 -10.40 5.31
CA PRO A 44 -14.69 -9.39 4.27
C PRO A 44 -15.41 -9.80 2.98
N ALA A 45 -15.99 -8.83 2.28
CA ALA A 45 -16.60 -9.07 0.97
C ALA A 45 -15.59 -9.53 -0.10
N GLN A 46 -14.35 -9.13 0.05
CA GLN A 46 -13.24 -9.55 -0.80
C GLN A 46 -12.74 -10.94 -0.36
N PRO A 47 -12.55 -11.90 -1.28
CA PRO A 47 -12.22 -13.30 -0.93
C PRO A 47 -10.94 -13.47 -0.09
N LEU A 48 -9.94 -12.62 -0.28
CA LEU A 48 -8.68 -12.64 0.46
C LEU A 48 -8.60 -11.59 1.58
N GLY A 49 -9.71 -10.87 1.81
CA GLY A 49 -9.74 -9.71 2.68
C GLY A 49 -9.28 -8.42 2.00
N PRO A 50 -9.33 -7.28 2.69
CA PRO A 50 -8.82 -6.01 2.19
C PRO A 50 -7.32 -6.08 1.91
N PRO A 51 -6.82 -5.48 0.81
CA PRO A 51 -5.40 -5.46 0.52
C PRO A 51 -4.64 -4.66 1.59
N ILE A 52 -3.52 -5.21 2.05
CA ILE A 52 -2.66 -4.58 3.05
C ILE A 52 -1.50 -3.89 2.34
N LEU A 53 -1.48 -2.56 2.40
CA LEU A 53 -0.43 -1.74 1.84
C LEU A 53 0.56 -1.29 2.93
N ILE A 54 1.86 -1.37 2.63
CA ILE A 54 2.92 -0.94 3.55
C ILE A 54 3.61 0.30 3.00
N GLY A 55 3.75 1.32 3.86
CA GLY A 55 4.42 2.58 3.54
C GLY A 55 5.92 2.55 3.83
N GLY A 56 6.67 3.41 3.15
CA GLY A 56 8.10 3.62 3.32
C GLY A 56 8.93 3.17 2.13
N GLU A 57 10.17 3.71 2.02
CA GLU A 57 10.99 3.61 0.83
C GLU A 57 12.38 2.98 1.10
N THR A 58 12.60 2.42 2.29
CA THR A 58 13.87 1.74 2.63
C THR A 58 13.89 0.30 2.12
N ASP A 59 15.06 -0.26 1.87
CA ASP A 59 15.21 -1.66 1.47
C ASP A 59 14.60 -2.63 2.50
N HIS A 60 14.66 -2.29 3.79
CA HIS A 60 13.99 -3.07 4.82
C HIS A 60 12.46 -3.07 4.66
N THR A 61 11.90 -1.95 4.20
CA THR A 61 10.46 -1.87 3.90
C THR A 61 10.12 -2.67 2.65
N LEU A 62 10.90 -2.51 1.57
CA LEU A 62 10.68 -3.23 0.32
C LEU A 62 10.77 -4.76 0.50
N ARG A 63 11.72 -5.25 1.31
CA ARG A 63 11.79 -6.69 1.67
C ARG A 63 10.53 -7.17 2.39
N ARG A 64 9.96 -6.37 3.30
CA ARG A 64 8.70 -6.73 3.98
C ARG A 64 7.53 -6.74 3.00
N ILE A 65 7.45 -5.76 2.10
CA ILE A 65 6.42 -5.70 1.05
C ILE A 65 6.50 -6.96 0.18
N ALA A 66 7.68 -7.30 -0.32
CA ALA A 66 7.89 -8.49 -1.13
C ALA A 66 7.46 -9.79 -0.43
N ARG A 67 7.61 -9.86 0.91
CA ARG A 67 7.31 -11.08 1.67
C ARG A 67 5.82 -11.28 1.97
N TYR A 68 5.06 -10.22 2.31
CA TYR A 68 3.72 -10.43 2.86
C TYR A 68 2.68 -9.34 2.57
N ALA A 69 3.05 -8.17 2.01
CA ALA A 69 2.10 -7.12 1.71
C ALA A 69 1.41 -7.33 0.35
N ASP A 70 0.23 -6.75 0.18
CA ASP A 70 -0.54 -6.78 -1.07
C ASP A 70 -0.28 -5.52 -1.90
N GLY A 71 0.36 -4.52 -1.29
CA GLY A 71 0.72 -3.30 -1.99
C GLY A 71 1.78 -2.47 -1.28
N TRP A 72 2.32 -1.54 -2.03
CA TRP A 72 3.29 -0.55 -1.58
C TRP A 72 2.70 0.86 -1.63
N LEU A 73 2.89 1.64 -0.55
CA LEU A 73 2.43 3.01 -0.43
C LEU A 73 3.61 3.96 -0.19
N PRO A 74 4.45 4.24 -1.21
CA PRO A 74 5.52 5.22 -1.09
C PRO A 74 4.98 6.66 -1.08
N ARG A 75 5.79 7.59 -0.57
CA ARG A 75 5.48 9.03 -0.60
C ARG A 75 6.14 9.71 -1.77
N ALA A 76 5.37 10.57 -2.48
CA ALA A 76 5.91 11.50 -3.46
C ALA A 76 6.67 12.63 -2.74
N ARG A 77 7.96 12.44 -2.50
CA ARG A 77 8.82 13.45 -1.90
C ARG A 77 10.00 13.78 -2.82
N HIS A 78 10.70 14.87 -2.53
CA HIS A 78 11.89 15.25 -3.31
C HIS A 78 12.84 14.07 -3.50
N GLY A 79 13.21 13.80 -4.75
CA GLY A 79 14.08 12.68 -5.12
C GLY A 79 13.36 11.32 -5.27
N PHE A 80 12.02 11.24 -5.13
CA PHE A 80 11.30 10.02 -5.47
C PHE A 80 11.28 9.82 -6.99
N ASN A 81 12.00 8.81 -7.47
CA ASN A 81 11.97 8.37 -8.86
C ASN A 81 11.15 7.06 -8.93
N PRO A 82 9.99 7.03 -9.58
CA PRO A 82 9.15 5.84 -9.62
C PRO A 82 9.83 4.64 -10.27
N LYS A 83 10.56 4.84 -11.39
CA LYS A 83 11.25 3.75 -12.11
C LYS A 83 12.33 3.09 -11.25
N ASP A 84 13.19 3.88 -10.63
CA ASP A 84 14.29 3.36 -9.80
C ASP A 84 13.74 2.63 -8.57
N ASN A 85 12.68 3.16 -7.99
CA ASN A 85 12.07 2.57 -6.80
C ASN A 85 11.29 1.29 -7.11
N LEU A 86 10.61 1.21 -8.26
CA LEU A 86 9.97 -0.02 -8.74
C LEU A 86 11.01 -1.09 -9.07
N ALA A 87 12.12 -0.74 -9.72
CA ALA A 87 13.22 -1.68 -9.99
C ALA A 87 13.82 -2.27 -8.69
N ARG A 88 13.92 -1.46 -7.63
CA ARG A 88 14.34 -1.95 -6.31
C ARG A 88 13.33 -2.92 -5.70
N LEU A 89 12.03 -2.63 -5.82
CA LEU A 89 10.96 -3.54 -5.37
C LEU A 89 11.03 -4.86 -6.13
N GLU A 90 11.19 -4.81 -7.45
CA GLU A 90 11.34 -5.99 -8.31
C GLU A 90 12.51 -6.88 -7.87
N GLN A 91 13.67 -6.29 -7.55
CA GLN A 91 14.81 -7.05 -7.01
C GLN A 91 14.48 -7.75 -5.69
N MET A 92 13.72 -7.08 -4.80
CA MET A 92 13.31 -7.68 -3.53
C MET A 92 12.29 -8.82 -3.72
N CYS A 93 11.40 -8.67 -4.70
CA CYS A 93 10.42 -9.71 -5.08
C CYS A 93 11.11 -10.92 -5.69
N ALA A 94 12.06 -10.70 -6.61
CA ALA A 94 12.85 -11.76 -7.21
C ALA A 94 13.64 -12.58 -6.17
N ALA A 95 14.17 -11.92 -5.14
CA ALA A 95 14.91 -12.58 -4.06
C ALA A 95 14.05 -13.55 -3.22
N VAL A 96 12.72 -13.42 -3.25
CA VAL A 96 11.77 -14.29 -2.53
C VAL A 96 10.91 -15.14 -3.49
N GLY A 97 11.16 -15.06 -4.79
CA GLY A 97 10.43 -15.81 -5.82
C GLY A 97 8.97 -15.35 -6.02
N ARG A 98 8.66 -14.09 -5.71
CA ARG A 98 7.32 -13.52 -5.85
C ARG A 98 7.22 -12.63 -7.09
N PRO A 99 6.21 -12.78 -7.96
CA PRO A 99 5.94 -11.86 -9.06
C PRO A 99 5.64 -10.44 -8.55
N THR A 100 6.21 -9.42 -9.19
CA THR A 100 6.02 -8.03 -8.76
C THR A 100 4.63 -7.49 -9.10
N ASP A 101 3.98 -8.03 -10.12
CA ASP A 101 2.62 -7.70 -10.55
C ASP A 101 1.52 -8.12 -9.55
N GLU A 102 1.86 -8.95 -8.55
CA GLU A 102 1.00 -9.22 -7.40
C GLU A 102 0.97 -8.07 -6.38
N ILE A 103 1.81 -7.05 -6.52
CA ILE A 103 1.97 -5.94 -5.56
C ILE A 103 1.52 -4.64 -6.21
N SER A 104 0.36 -4.12 -5.79
CA SER A 104 -0.09 -2.81 -6.25
C SER A 104 0.76 -1.68 -5.66
N THR A 105 1.06 -0.66 -6.46
CA THR A 105 1.81 0.52 -6.02
C THR A 105 0.94 1.77 -6.02
N SER A 106 0.78 2.39 -4.84
CA SER A 106 -0.04 3.59 -4.65
C SER A 106 0.81 4.73 -4.10
N VAL A 107 1.08 5.76 -4.90
CA VAL A 107 1.92 6.90 -4.47
C VAL A 107 1.11 7.89 -3.66
N PHE A 108 1.52 8.12 -2.40
CA PHE A 108 0.87 9.06 -1.48
C PHE A 108 1.44 10.47 -1.63
N GLY A 109 0.55 11.47 -1.73
CA GLY A 109 0.91 12.88 -1.82
C GLY A 109 1.54 13.25 -3.16
N ALA A 110 1.08 12.63 -4.24
CA ALA A 110 1.52 13.00 -5.60
C ALA A 110 1.14 14.46 -5.91
N PRO A 111 1.97 15.20 -6.64
CA PRO A 111 1.61 16.53 -7.09
C PRO A 111 0.41 16.46 -8.04
N ALA A 112 -0.48 17.45 -7.94
CA ALA A 112 -1.61 17.60 -8.85
C ALA A 112 -1.13 18.27 -10.16
N ASP A 113 -0.24 17.59 -10.86
CA ASP A 113 0.40 18.03 -12.11
C ASP A 113 0.28 16.93 -13.17
N LEU A 114 -0.32 17.24 -14.30
CA LEU A 114 -0.63 16.26 -15.33
C LEU A 114 0.60 15.54 -15.89
N GLU A 115 1.71 16.25 -16.08
CA GLU A 115 2.93 15.64 -16.64
C GLU A 115 3.60 14.71 -15.62
N ALA A 116 3.60 15.08 -14.33
CA ALA A 116 4.07 14.20 -13.26
C ALA A 116 3.21 12.93 -13.18
N LEU A 117 1.88 13.06 -13.30
CA LEU A 117 0.96 11.93 -13.25
C LEU A 117 1.11 10.99 -14.45
N LYS A 118 1.30 11.54 -15.66
CA LYS A 118 1.68 10.74 -16.84
C LYS A 118 3.00 10.02 -16.64
N GLY A 119 3.97 10.65 -15.98
CA GLY A 119 5.23 10.03 -15.61
C GLY A 119 5.05 8.84 -14.67
N TYR A 120 4.17 8.94 -13.68
CA TYR A 120 3.81 7.82 -12.79
C TYR A 120 3.12 6.69 -13.56
N GLN A 121 2.15 7.02 -14.41
CA GLN A 121 1.46 6.05 -15.27
C GLN A 121 2.44 5.31 -16.19
N ALA A 122 3.33 6.03 -16.87
CA ALA A 122 4.35 5.46 -17.74
C ALA A 122 5.39 4.59 -17.00
N ALA A 123 5.57 4.81 -15.71
CA ALA A 123 6.43 4.00 -14.86
C ALA A 123 5.75 2.74 -14.33
N GLY A 124 4.42 2.59 -14.49
CA GLY A 124 3.67 1.44 -13.99
C GLY A 124 3.12 1.62 -12.56
N ILE A 125 2.92 2.86 -12.10
CA ILE A 125 2.21 3.13 -10.83
C ILE A 125 0.70 2.92 -11.03
N ASP A 126 0.08 2.11 -10.16
CA ASP A 126 -1.33 1.74 -10.29
C ASP A 126 -2.28 2.84 -9.80
N ARG A 127 -1.85 3.63 -8.79
CA ARG A 127 -2.69 4.64 -8.15
C ARG A 127 -1.86 5.80 -7.63
N VAL A 128 -2.45 6.98 -7.67
CA VAL A 128 -1.91 8.17 -7.00
C VAL A 128 -2.95 8.75 -6.05
N LEU A 129 -2.50 9.26 -4.91
CA LEU A 129 -3.33 9.97 -3.94
C LEU A 129 -2.91 11.43 -3.96
N LEU A 130 -3.81 12.28 -4.45
CA LEU A 130 -3.60 13.73 -4.49
C LEU A 130 -3.92 14.34 -3.12
N PRO A 131 -3.16 15.35 -2.67
CA PRO A 131 -3.41 16.01 -1.41
C PRO A 131 -4.66 16.90 -1.48
N LEU A 132 -5.44 16.89 -0.42
CA LEU A 132 -6.50 17.87 -0.18
C LEU A 132 -6.20 18.63 1.12
N PRO A 133 -6.45 19.95 1.17
CA PRO A 133 -6.25 20.70 2.40
C PRO A 133 -7.32 20.36 3.43
N SER A 134 -6.97 20.49 4.71
CA SER A 134 -7.94 20.48 5.79
C SER A 134 -8.53 21.89 5.92
N SER A 135 -9.57 22.16 5.12
CA SER A 135 -10.19 23.49 4.96
C SER A 135 -11.72 23.37 4.95
N GLU A 136 -12.40 24.50 4.79
CA GLU A 136 -13.86 24.56 4.64
C GLU A 136 -14.35 23.73 3.45
N PRO A 137 -15.53 23.10 3.55
CA PRO A 137 -16.06 22.22 2.50
C PRO A 137 -16.10 22.86 1.10
N SER A 138 -16.42 24.14 1.01
CA SER A 138 -16.47 24.87 -0.25
C SER A 138 -15.13 24.98 -0.95
N GLU A 139 -14.05 25.13 -0.20
CA GLU A 139 -12.69 25.15 -0.73
C GLU A 139 -12.25 23.76 -1.20
N VAL A 140 -12.52 22.73 -0.40
CA VAL A 140 -12.20 21.34 -0.75
C VAL A 140 -12.93 20.92 -2.03
N LEU A 141 -14.23 21.22 -2.14
CA LEU A 141 -15.02 20.91 -3.33
C LEU A 141 -14.50 21.63 -4.58
N ARG A 142 -14.14 22.92 -4.45
CA ARG A 142 -13.54 23.68 -5.56
C ARG A 142 -12.24 23.04 -6.06
N ILE A 143 -11.38 22.55 -5.15
CA ILE A 143 -10.13 21.86 -5.52
C ILE A 143 -10.43 20.52 -6.21
N LEU A 144 -11.41 19.75 -5.74
CA LEU A 144 -11.83 18.52 -6.38
C LEU A 144 -12.36 18.75 -7.80
N ASP A 145 -13.17 19.78 -8.01
CA ASP A 145 -13.66 20.17 -9.34
C ASP A 145 -12.48 20.55 -10.26
N GLN A 146 -11.52 21.31 -9.74
CA GLN A 146 -10.30 21.65 -10.46
C GLN A 146 -9.49 20.41 -10.85
N TYR A 147 -9.30 19.46 -9.93
CA TYR A 147 -8.62 18.19 -10.25
C TYR A 147 -9.37 17.38 -11.32
N ALA A 148 -10.70 17.38 -11.26
CA ALA A 148 -11.51 16.70 -12.27
C ALA A 148 -11.34 17.35 -13.67
N GLU A 149 -11.26 18.67 -13.74
CA GLU A 149 -11.11 19.39 -15.01
C GLU A 149 -9.67 19.31 -15.57
N ASP A 150 -8.68 19.60 -14.76
CA ASP A 150 -7.30 19.76 -15.22
C ASP A 150 -6.55 18.43 -15.36
N ILE A 151 -6.93 17.43 -14.57
CA ILE A 151 -6.20 16.17 -14.46
C ILE A 151 -6.94 15.03 -15.13
N LEU A 152 -8.17 14.72 -14.70
CA LEU A 152 -8.86 13.53 -15.20
C LEU A 152 -9.13 13.60 -16.70
N LYS A 153 -9.48 14.76 -17.24
CA LYS A 153 -9.66 14.95 -18.68
C LYS A 153 -8.37 14.79 -19.50
N GLY A 154 -7.22 15.03 -18.89
CA GLY A 154 -5.91 14.91 -19.53
C GLY A 154 -5.25 13.53 -19.42
N LEU A 155 -5.81 12.63 -18.59
CA LEU A 155 -5.34 11.26 -18.42
C LEU A 155 -6.15 10.24 -19.25
N THR A 156 -7.29 10.63 -19.76
CA THR A 156 -8.13 9.85 -20.69
C THR A 156 -7.72 10.14 -22.14
#